data_33f133c8a887f45a07f7f7dc2f60688d
#
_entry.id   33f133c8a887f45a07f7f7dc2f60688d
#
_cell.length_a   1.000
_cell.length_b   1.000
_cell.length_c   1.000
_cell.angle_alpha   90.00
_cell.angle_beta   90.00
_cell.angle_gamma   90.00
#
_symmetry.space_group_name_H-M   'P 1'
#
loop_
_entity.id
_entity.type
_entity.pdbx_description
1 polymer ?
#
loop_
_entity_poly.entity_id
_entity_poly.type
_entity_poly.pdbx_seq_one_letter_code
_entity_poly.pdbx_strand_id
1 'polypeptide(L)'
;SNTQEERKMADNITPVVNETKPVSDDVSVITEGTIIKGDIVSNGSLDIRGNVQGDIGCNGKLVVTGTVTGNSNSSEFFADAAKIEGEVVSTGTVKIGLGSVIIGNVTSSSAVIAGAIKGDIDVQGPVVVDTSAVIMGNIKSRSVQINNGAVIEGFCSQTYADIDVQGLFEGK
;
A
#
# COMPACT_ATOMS: atom_id res chain seq x y z
N SER A 1 5.71 -11.74 31.82
CA SER A 1 5.92 -11.09 30.58
C SER A 1 5.31 -11.90 29.43
N ASN A 2 4.99 -11.24 28.42
CA ASN A 2 4.15 -11.59 27.30
C ASN A 2 4.93 -11.91 26.02
N THR A 3 6.10 -12.42 26.18
CA THR A 3 7.04 -12.61 25.09
C THR A 3 6.56 -13.57 24.00
N GLN A 4 5.67 -14.51 24.33
CA GLN A 4 5.15 -15.45 23.34
C GLN A 4 4.14 -14.81 22.38
N GLU A 5 3.27 -13.96 22.89
CA GLU A 5 2.32 -13.21 22.05
C GLU A 5 3.06 -12.21 21.16
N GLU A 6 4.03 -11.50 21.71
CA GLU A 6 4.86 -10.58 20.95
C GLU A 6 5.61 -11.27 19.83
N ARG A 7 6.19 -12.44 20.09
CA ARG A 7 6.87 -13.24 19.07
C ARG A 7 5.91 -13.74 18.00
N LYS A 8 4.71 -14.18 18.40
CA LYS A 8 3.72 -14.65 17.45
C LYS A 8 3.23 -13.54 16.52
N MET A 9 3.06 -12.34 17.05
CA MET A 9 2.69 -11.19 16.24
C MET A 9 3.82 -10.80 15.28
N ALA A 10 5.06 -10.80 15.75
CA ALA A 10 6.22 -10.48 14.93
C ALA A 10 6.46 -11.49 13.81
N ASP A 11 6.12 -12.77 14.00
CA ASP A 11 6.31 -13.83 13.02
C ASP A 11 5.30 -13.77 11.86
N ASN A 12 4.14 -13.12 12.05
CA ASN A 12 3.02 -13.22 11.12
C ASN A 12 2.68 -11.90 10.42
N ILE A 13 3.30 -10.79 10.77
CA ILE A 13 2.96 -9.48 10.24
C ILE A 13 4.22 -8.69 9.88
N THR A 14 4.02 -7.65 9.09
CA THR A 14 5.02 -6.64 8.80
C THR A 14 5.55 -6.03 10.11
N PRO A 15 6.85 -5.73 10.20
CA PRO A 15 7.41 -5.15 11.42
C PRO A 15 6.63 -3.94 11.91
N VAL A 16 6.37 -3.92 13.21
CA VAL A 16 5.64 -2.83 13.86
C VAL A 16 6.64 -1.85 14.46
N VAL A 17 6.48 -0.58 14.13
CA VAL A 17 7.32 0.49 14.66
C VAL A 17 6.79 0.90 16.03
N ASN A 18 7.68 1.43 16.87
CA ASN A 18 7.31 1.89 18.21
C ASN A 18 6.43 3.15 18.13
N GLU A 19 5.13 2.98 18.39
CA GLU A 19 4.15 4.06 18.27
C GLU A 19 4.25 5.09 19.40
N THR A 20 4.98 4.79 20.49
CA THR A 20 5.12 5.74 21.61
C THR A 20 6.08 6.89 21.30
N LYS A 21 6.92 6.76 20.27
CA LYS A 21 7.84 7.80 19.86
C LYS A 21 7.22 8.68 18.79
N PRO A 22 7.46 10.00 18.82
CA PRO A 22 7.07 10.86 17.71
C PRO A 22 7.72 10.39 16.41
N VAL A 23 7.03 10.61 15.30
CA VAL A 23 7.60 10.34 13.98
C VAL A 23 8.78 11.26 13.76
N SER A 24 9.92 10.71 13.36
CA SER A 24 11.11 11.48 13.01
C SER A 24 10.95 12.13 11.64
N ASP A 25 11.52 13.32 11.46
CA ASP A 25 11.60 13.98 10.16
C ASP A 25 12.74 13.38 9.29
N ASP A 26 13.52 12.46 9.84
CA ASP A 26 14.64 11.85 9.12
C ASP A 26 14.16 10.98 7.97
N VAL A 27 14.89 11.02 6.88
CA VAL A 27 14.69 10.17 5.73
C VAL A 27 15.94 9.30 5.54
N SER A 28 15.76 8.00 5.63
CA SER A 28 16.84 7.06 5.32
C SER A 28 16.75 6.67 3.85
N VAL A 29 17.85 6.70 3.14
CA VAL A 29 17.93 6.41 1.72
C VAL A 29 18.69 5.12 1.49
N ILE A 30 18.07 4.18 0.80
CA ILE A 30 18.72 2.99 0.29
C ILE A 30 19.02 3.27 -1.19
N THR A 31 20.26 3.57 -1.48
CA THR A 31 20.67 4.04 -2.80
C THR A 31 20.57 2.94 -3.86
N GLU A 32 20.48 3.36 -5.11
CA GLU A 32 20.54 2.45 -6.25
C GLU A 32 21.80 1.61 -6.20
N GLY A 33 21.70 0.32 -6.53
CA GLY A 33 22.82 -0.60 -6.44
C GLY A 33 23.01 -1.24 -5.06
N THR A 34 22.31 -0.77 -4.04
CA THR A 34 22.33 -1.36 -2.70
C THR A 34 21.31 -2.48 -2.61
N ILE A 35 21.74 -3.62 -2.08
CA ILE A 35 20.87 -4.78 -1.83
C ILE A 35 20.84 -5.02 -0.33
N ILE A 36 19.63 -5.05 0.22
CA ILE A 36 19.40 -5.40 1.62
C ILE A 36 18.61 -6.71 1.67
N LYS A 37 19.15 -7.67 2.39
CA LYS A 37 18.49 -8.93 2.70
C LYS A 37 18.15 -8.93 4.18
N GLY A 38 16.91 -8.73 4.51
CA GLY A 38 16.41 -8.60 5.87
C GLY A 38 15.38 -7.51 5.98
N ASP A 39 14.76 -7.41 7.15
CA ASP A 39 13.70 -6.46 7.43
C ASP A 39 14.26 -5.09 7.78
N ILE A 40 13.48 -4.04 7.50
CA ILE A 40 13.82 -2.66 7.83
C ILE A 40 12.70 -2.07 8.66
N VAL A 41 13.07 -1.45 9.77
CA VAL A 41 12.15 -0.68 10.61
C VAL A 41 12.73 0.71 10.81
N SER A 42 11.92 1.74 10.59
CA SER A 42 12.32 3.12 10.80
C SER A 42 11.22 3.90 11.51
N ASN A 43 11.62 4.76 12.45
CA ASN A 43 10.69 5.71 13.06
C ASN A 43 10.41 6.93 12.17
N GLY A 44 11.18 7.14 11.13
CA GLY A 44 11.01 8.21 10.15
C GLY A 44 10.49 7.70 8.82
N SER A 45 11.00 8.29 7.76
CA SER A 45 10.65 7.95 6.37
C SER A 45 11.78 7.19 5.70
N LEU A 46 11.42 6.44 4.67
CA LEU A 46 12.36 5.64 3.89
C LEU A 46 12.21 5.97 2.40
N ASP A 47 13.34 6.05 1.72
CA ASP A 47 13.43 6.20 0.28
C ASP A 47 14.21 5.03 -0.29
N ILE A 48 13.51 4.09 -0.91
CA ILE A 48 14.07 2.83 -1.41
C ILE A 48 14.29 2.95 -2.91
N ARG A 49 15.54 3.17 -3.30
CA ARG A 49 15.99 3.23 -4.70
C ARG A 49 16.69 1.95 -5.14
N GLY A 50 17.16 1.17 -4.17
CA GLY A 50 17.84 -0.10 -4.37
C GLY A 50 16.87 -1.28 -4.33
N ASN A 51 17.38 -2.40 -3.84
CA ASN A 51 16.65 -3.67 -3.76
C ASN A 51 16.59 -4.13 -2.31
N VAL A 52 15.38 -4.30 -1.79
CA VAL A 52 15.13 -4.81 -0.45
C VAL A 52 14.40 -6.15 -0.55
N GLN A 53 14.99 -7.17 0.05
CA GLN A 53 14.42 -8.50 0.20
C GLN A 53 14.09 -8.73 1.66
N GLY A 54 12.91 -8.31 2.07
CA GLY A 54 12.45 -8.36 3.45
C GLY A 54 11.26 -7.43 3.63
N ASP A 55 10.71 -7.45 4.82
CA ASP A 55 9.56 -6.61 5.15
C ASP A 55 10.01 -5.22 5.61
N ILE A 56 9.19 -4.22 5.34
CA ILE A 56 9.52 -2.83 5.64
C ILE A 56 8.40 -2.24 6.49
N GLY A 57 8.78 -1.63 7.60
CA GLY A 57 7.88 -0.84 8.41
C GLY A 57 8.47 0.53 8.70
N CYS A 58 7.71 1.61 8.48
CA CYS A 58 8.13 2.93 8.89
C CYS A 58 6.93 3.77 9.36
N ASN A 59 7.19 4.68 10.29
CA ASN A 59 6.13 5.57 10.81
C ASN A 59 5.83 6.73 9.88
N GLY A 60 6.76 7.07 9.02
CA GLY A 60 6.60 8.13 8.05
C GLY A 60 6.19 7.62 6.68
N LYS A 61 6.70 8.29 5.68
CA LYS A 61 6.43 8.02 4.28
C LYS A 61 7.43 7.02 3.72
N LEU A 62 6.92 6.04 3.00
CA LEU A 62 7.74 5.09 2.24
C LEU A 62 7.65 5.44 0.76
N VAL A 63 8.79 5.79 0.17
CA VAL A 63 8.93 6.03 -1.26
C VAL A 63 9.73 4.89 -1.86
N VAL A 64 9.23 4.28 -2.91
CA VAL A 64 9.92 3.19 -3.61
C VAL A 64 10.05 3.54 -5.08
N THR A 65 11.28 3.61 -5.56
CA THR A 65 11.62 3.72 -6.97
C THR A 65 12.47 2.53 -7.44
N GLY A 66 12.82 1.66 -6.51
CA GLY A 66 13.55 0.43 -6.77
C GLY A 66 12.67 -0.82 -6.69
N THR A 67 13.19 -1.85 -6.07
CA THR A 67 12.53 -3.16 -5.97
C THR A 67 12.37 -3.56 -4.50
N VAL A 68 11.19 -4.02 -4.14
CA VAL A 68 10.90 -4.58 -2.81
C VAL A 68 10.23 -5.93 -2.98
N THR A 69 10.83 -6.93 -2.34
CA THR A 69 10.23 -8.26 -2.22
C THR A 69 9.96 -8.50 -0.74
N GLY A 70 8.72 -8.28 -0.33
CA GLY A 70 8.28 -8.33 1.06
C GLY A 70 7.08 -7.43 1.27
N ASN A 71 6.53 -7.48 2.46
CA ASN A 71 5.38 -6.67 2.83
C ASN A 71 5.84 -5.30 3.35
N SER A 72 5.01 -4.29 3.18
CA SER A 72 5.32 -2.95 3.67
C SER A 72 4.16 -2.35 4.45
N ASN A 73 4.51 -1.55 5.45
CA ASN A 73 3.58 -0.80 6.29
C ASN A 73 4.15 0.59 6.55
N SER A 74 3.37 1.61 6.25
CA SER A 74 3.78 3.01 6.38
C SER A 74 2.59 3.91 6.62
N SER A 75 2.85 5.17 6.96
CA SER A 75 1.77 6.17 7.06
C SER A 75 1.35 6.68 5.68
N GLU A 76 2.29 6.80 4.75
CA GLU A 76 2.04 7.12 3.35
C GLU A 76 2.96 6.26 2.48
N PHE A 77 2.49 5.89 1.32
CA PHE A 77 3.23 5.05 0.39
C PHE A 77 3.20 5.65 -1.02
N PHE A 78 4.38 5.82 -1.61
CA PHE A 78 4.53 6.34 -2.97
C PHE A 78 5.46 5.42 -3.75
N ALA A 79 4.99 4.94 -4.90
CA ALA A 79 5.80 4.16 -5.83
C ALA A 79 5.87 4.88 -7.17
N ASP A 80 7.05 4.90 -7.77
CA ASP A 80 7.28 5.44 -9.10
C ASP A 80 8.26 4.54 -9.84
N ALA A 81 7.82 3.95 -10.94
CA ALA A 81 8.59 2.98 -11.71
C ALA A 81 9.17 1.86 -10.83
N ALA A 82 8.45 1.49 -9.78
CA ALA A 82 8.88 0.51 -8.79
C ALA A 82 8.39 -0.89 -9.14
N LYS A 83 9.09 -1.89 -8.62
CA LYS A 83 8.66 -3.30 -8.68
C LYS A 83 8.50 -3.83 -7.27
N ILE A 84 7.29 -4.23 -6.93
CA ILE A 84 6.95 -4.65 -5.57
C ILE A 84 6.20 -5.99 -5.63
N GLU A 85 6.72 -6.96 -4.89
CA GLU A 85 6.05 -8.22 -4.63
C GLU A 85 5.80 -8.33 -3.13
N GLY A 86 4.55 -8.20 -2.72
CA GLY A 86 4.13 -8.22 -1.32
C GLY A 86 2.95 -7.32 -1.08
N GLU A 87 2.40 -7.41 0.10
CA GLU A 87 1.29 -6.59 0.53
C GLU A 87 1.77 -5.18 0.86
N VAL A 88 0.99 -4.19 0.46
CA VAL A 88 1.22 -2.78 0.77
C VAL A 88 0.10 -2.28 1.66
N VAL A 89 0.46 -1.85 2.86
CA VAL A 89 -0.48 -1.27 3.82
C VAL A 89 -0.01 0.15 4.15
N SER A 90 -0.90 1.10 4.02
CA SER A 90 -0.67 2.48 4.44
C SER A 90 -1.85 2.94 5.29
N THR A 91 -1.58 3.65 6.37
CA THR A 91 -2.66 4.25 7.17
C THR A 91 -3.25 5.50 6.51
N GLY A 92 -2.52 6.10 5.59
CA GLY A 92 -2.93 7.26 4.81
C GLY A 92 -3.09 6.95 3.33
N THR A 93 -2.43 7.71 2.50
CA THR A 93 -2.56 7.63 1.05
C THR A 93 -1.55 6.66 0.44
N VAL A 94 -2.00 5.92 -0.57
CA VAL A 94 -1.14 5.15 -1.47
C VAL A 94 -1.19 5.82 -2.85
N LYS A 95 -0.02 6.13 -3.39
CA LYS A 95 0.11 6.61 -4.78
C LYS A 95 1.00 5.68 -5.56
N ILE A 96 0.44 5.04 -6.56
CA ILE A 96 1.15 4.11 -7.42
C ILE A 96 1.35 4.78 -8.78
N GLY A 97 2.57 5.24 -9.01
CA GLY A 97 2.91 6.00 -10.20
C GLY A 97 3.10 5.15 -11.44
N LEU A 98 3.22 5.85 -12.56
CA LEU A 98 3.43 5.25 -13.87
C LEU A 98 4.67 4.34 -13.88
N GLY A 99 4.56 3.20 -14.54
CA GLY A 99 5.64 2.23 -14.65
C GLY A 99 5.84 1.33 -13.43
N SER A 100 5.12 1.57 -12.33
CA SER A 100 5.16 0.69 -11.17
C SER A 100 4.35 -0.56 -11.41
N VAL A 101 4.84 -1.67 -10.85
CA VAL A 101 4.16 -2.96 -10.86
C VAL A 101 4.13 -3.49 -9.44
N ILE A 102 2.93 -3.76 -8.94
CA ILE A 102 2.72 -4.34 -7.62
C ILE A 102 2.01 -5.68 -7.79
N ILE A 103 2.62 -6.72 -7.25
CA ILE A 103 1.99 -8.05 -7.13
C ILE A 103 1.73 -8.27 -5.64
N GLY A 104 0.50 -8.02 -5.21
CA GLY A 104 0.09 -8.09 -3.82
C GLY A 104 -1.12 -7.21 -3.56
N ASN A 105 -1.71 -7.38 -2.39
CA ASN A 105 -2.87 -6.61 -2.00
C ASN A 105 -2.45 -5.22 -1.50
N VAL A 106 -3.32 -4.26 -1.67
CA VAL A 106 -3.11 -2.87 -1.26
C VAL A 106 -4.25 -2.44 -0.33
N THR A 107 -3.89 -1.94 0.83
CA THR A 107 -4.84 -1.42 1.83
C THR A 107 -4.44 -0.02 2.22
N SER A 108 -5.37 0.93 2.18
CA SER A 108 -5.10 2.32 2.53
C SER A 108 -6.38 3.08 2.85
N SER A 109 -6.22 4.34 3.29
CA SER A 109 -7.36 5.25 3.50
C SER A 109 -7.79 5.94 2.21
N SER A 110 -6.85 6.21 1.31
CA SER A 110 -7.12 6.75 -0.02
C SER A 110 -6.06 6.24 -0.99
N ALA A 111 -6.36 6.23 -2.28
CA ALA A 111 -5.42 5.74 -3.27
C ALA A 111 -5.55 6.47 -4.60
N VAL A 112 -4.42 6.69 -5.25
CA VAL A 112 -4.31 7.13 -6.64
C VAL A 112 -3.44 6.11 -7.36
N ILE A 113 -3.98 5.49 -8.41
CA ILE A 113 -3.33 4.38 -9.07
C ILE A 113 -3.15 4.73 -10.54
N ALA A 114 -1.88 4.77 -10.97
CA ALA A 114 -1.50 5.01 -12.36
C ALA A 114 -0.59 3.89 -12.91
N GLY A 115 -0.24 2.93 -12.08
CA GLY A 115 0.57 1.77 -12.44
C GLY A 115 -0.24 0.48 -12.54
N ALA A 116 0.46 -0.64 -12.56
CA ALA A 116 -0.14 -1.96 -12.64
C ALA A 116 -0.19 -2.63 -11.27
N ILE A 117 -1.34 -3.19 -10.91
CA ILE A 117 -1.51 -3.92 -9.66
C ILE A 117 -2.20 -5.25 -9.97
N LYS A 118 -1.58 -6.32 -9.50
CA LYS A 118 -2.20 -7.64 -9.47
C LYS A 118 -2.44 -8.01 -8.01
N GLY A 119 -3.69 -7.87 -7.55
CA GLY A 119 -4.09 -8.08 -6.18
C GLY A 119 -5.38 -7.33 -5.88
N ASP A 120 -5.90 -7.53 -4.70
CA ASP A 120 -7.10 -6.85 -4.26
C ASP A 120 -6.74 -5.51 -3.60
N ILE A 121 -7.57 -4.52 -3.84
CA ILE A 121 -7.40 -3.16 -3.37
C ILE A 121 -8.54 -2.86 -2.41
N ASP A 122 -8.18 -2.53 -1.17
CA ASP A 122 -9.13 -2.22 -0.11
C ASP A 122 -8.82 -0.82 0.43
N VAL A 123 -9.63 0.15 0.06
CA VAL A 123 -9.45 1.55 0.41
C VAL A 123 -10.71 2.07 1.07
N GLN A 124 -10.60 2.54 2.31
CA GLN A 124 -11.77 2.98 3.07
C GLN A 124 -12.33 4.33 2.61
N GLY A 125 -11.58 5.08 1.85
CA GLY A 125 -11.95 6.36 1.28
C GLY A 125 -12.01 6.32 -0.25
N PRO A 126 -11.61 7.42 -0.90
CA PRO A 126 -11.67 7.54 -2.35
C PRO A 126 -10.53 6.81 -3.05
N VAL A 127 -10.84 6.26 -4.21
CA VAL A 127 -9.84 5.70 -5.14
C VAL A 127 -9.96 6.45 -6.47
N VAL A 128 -8.82 6.89 -6.99
CA VAL A 128 -8.70 7.38 -8.35
C VAL A 128 -7.89 6.36 -9.16
N VAL A 129 -8.51 5.80 -10.19
CA VAL A 129 -7.86 4.90 -11.14
C VAL A 129 -7.54 5.71 -12.38
N ASP A 130 -6.26 6.04 -12.54
CA ASP A 130 -5.84 6.95 -13.60
C ASP A 130 -5.75 6.25 -14.97
N THR A 131 -5.55 7.03 -16.02
CA THR A 131 -5.63 6.58 -17.42
C THR A 131 -4.68 5.43 -17.75
N SER A 132 -3.53 5.38 -17.08
CA SER A 132 -2.47 4.38 -17.33
C SER A 132 -2.56 3.17 -16.40
N ALA A 133 -3.55 3.12 -15.51
CA ALA A 133 -3.66 2.03 -14.55
C ALA A 133 -4.14 0.73 -15.21
N VAL A 134 -3.55 -0.37 -14.75
CA VAL A 134 -4.01 -1.73 -15.11
C VAL A 134 -4.14 -2.50 -13.82
N ILE A 135 -5.34 -2.91 -13.49
CA ILE A 135 -5.63 -3.59 -12.23
C ILE A 135 -6.24 -4.95 -12.52
N MET A 136 -5.63 -5.98 -11.99
CA MET A 136 -6.17 -7.34 -12.01
C MET A 136 -6.50 -7.73 -10.56
N GLY A 137 -7.76 -7.59 -10.18
CA GLY A 137 -8.24 -7.83 -8.82
C GLY A 137 -9.51 -7.06 -8.54
N ASN A 138 -9.99 -7.18 -7.32
CA ASN A 138 -11.21 -6.53 -6.89
C ASN A 138 -10.88 -5.25 -6.13
N ILE A 139 -11.71 -4.23 -6.31
CA ILE A 139 -11.55 -2.94 -5.63
C ILE A 139 -12.73 -2.75 -4.69
N LYS A 140 -12.43 -2.55 -3.41
CA LYS A 140 -13.37 -2.08 -2.41
C LYS A 140 -13.00 -0.65 -2.03
N SER A 141 -13.98 0.25 -2.04
CA SER A 141 -13.74 1.65 -1.73
C SER A 141 -15.01 2.32 -1.24
N ARG A 142 -14.88 3.56 -0.81
CA ARG A 142 -16.03 4.42 -0.52
C ARG A 142 -16.54 5.09 -1.79
N SER A 143 -15.63 5.54 -2.62
CA SER A 143 -15.92 6.16 -3.91
C SER A 143 -14.80 5.81 -4.89
N VAL A 144 -15.11 5.82 -6.17
CA VAL A 144 -14.13 5.52 -7.21
C VAL A 144 -14.32 6.44 -8.39
N GLN A 145 -13.21 6.97 -8.88
CA GLN A 145 -13.13 7.68 -10.15
C GLN A 145 -12.26 6.83 -11.07
N ILE A 146 -12.79 6.43 -12.20
CA ILE A 146 -12.07 5.66 -13.20
C ILE A 146 -11.91 6.53 -14.42
N ASN A 147 -10.67 6.91 -14.72
CA ASN A 147 -10.38 7.76 -15.85
C ASN A 147 -10.35 6.95 -17.14
N ASN A 148 -10.66 7.61 -18.24
CA ASN A 148 -10.69 6.97 -19.55
C ASN A 148 -9.32 6.37 -19.89
N GLY A 149 -9.31 5.13 -20.33
CA GLY A 149 -8.09 4.38 -20.65
C GLY A 149 -7.66 3.38 -19.59
N ALA A 150 -8.13 3.52 -18.34
CA ALA A 150 -7.83 2.56 -17.29
C ALA A 150 -8.43 1.18 -17.61
N VAL A 151 -7.73 0.13 -17.19
CA VAL A 151 -8.17 -1.25 -17.39
C VAL A 151 -8.33 -1.91 -16.03
N ILE A 152 -9.51 -2.48 -15.78
CA ILE A 152 -9.80 -3.23 -14.56
C ILE A 152 -10.34 -4.60 -14.95
N GLU A 153 -9.63 -5.64 -14.54
CA GLU A 153 -10.05 -7.03 -14.65
C GLU A 153 -10.48 -7.50 -13.25
N GLY A 154 -11.75 -7.30 -12.92
CA GLY A 154 -12.29 -7.63 -11.60
C GLY A 154 -13.53 -6.83 -11.29
N PHE A 155 -13.93 -6.88 -10.04
CA PHE A 155 -15.11 -6.17 -9.56
C PHE A 155 -14.72 -4.90 -8.83
N CYS A 156 -15.55 -3.88 -8.97
CA CYS A 156 -15.41 -2.62 -8.26
C CYS A 156 -16.67 -2.42 -7.41
N SER A 157 -16.48 -2.36 -6.10
CA SER A 157 -17.60 -2.21 -5.15
C SER A 157 -17.34 -1.05 -4.21
N GLN A 158 -18.33 -0.15 -4.08
CA GLN A 158 -18.28 0.92 -3.09
C GLN A 158 -18.85 0.42 -1.76
N THR A 159 -18.22 -0.62 -1.23
CA THR A 159 -18.62 -1.28 0.01
C THR A 159 -18.69 -0.32 1.20
N TYR A 160 -17.87 0.73 1.20
CA TYR A 160 -17.80 1.70 2.29
C TYR A 160 -18.67 2.94 2.08
N ALA A 161 -19.44 2.98 0.99
CA ALA A 161 -20.42 4.04 0.79
C ALA A 161 -21.55 3.92 1.83
N ASP A 162 -21.96 5.07 2.38
CA ASP A 162 -23.01 5.11 3.39
C ASP A 162 -24.39 5.19 2.70
N ILE A 163 -24.74 4.11 1.99
CA ILE A 163 -26.01 4.00 1.25
C ILE A 163 -26.55 2.58 1.42
N ASP A 164 -27.82 2.49 1.77
CA ASP A 164 -28.56 1.23 1.74
C ASP A 164 -29.02 0.94 0.31
N VAL A 165 -28.16 0.31 -0.49
CA VAL A 165 -28.40 0.00 -1.89
C VAL A 165 -29.63 -0.87 -2.05
N GLN A 166 -29.76 -1.90 -1.23
CA GLN A 166 -30.87 -2.84 -1.30
C GLN A 166 -32.20 -2.16 -0.94
N GLY A 167 -32.18 -1.29 0.08
CA GLY A 167 -33.37 -0.54 0.49
C GLY A 167 -33.92 0.36 -0.61
N LEU A 168 -33.08 0.95 -1.44
CA LEU A 168 -33.52 1.75 -2.58
C LEU A 168 -34.37 0.96 -3.59
N PHE A 169 -33.95 -0.30 -3.84
CA PHE A 169 -34.66 -1.16 -4.79
C PHE A 169 -35.90 -1.86 -4.19
N GLU A 170 -35.98 -1.93 -2.88
CA GLU A 170 -37.13 -2.46 -2.16
C GLU A 170 -38.19 -1.40 -1.87
N GLY A 171 -37.95 -0.14 -2.20
CA GLY A 171 -38.87 0.96 -2.00
C GLY A 171 -38.99 1.44 -0.55
N LYS A 172 -37.93 1.27 0.21
CA LYS A 172 -37.89 1.68 1.64
C LYS A 172 -37.13 2.98 1.85
#